data_22dde546e1d2720c017021064b429ee5
#
_entry.id   22dde546e1d2720c017021064b429ee5
#
_cell.length_a   1.000
_cell.length_b   1.000
_cell.length_c   1.000
_cell.angle_alpha   90.00
_cell.angle_beta   90.00
_cell.angle_gamma   90.00
#
_symmetry.space_group_name_H-M   'P 1'
#
loop_
_entity.id
_entity.type
_entity.pdbx_description
1 polymer ?
#
loop_
_entity_poly.entity_id
_entity_poly.type
_entity_poly.pdbx_seq_one_letter_code
_entity_poly.pdbx_strand_id
1 'polypeptide(L)'
;MASKGATLKALINAPEILITPGIFDGFSARLVERAGFRTASISGAGTSESRLGWADRGIMGFEENLANARRLAECTDLLLQADADTGYGNALNVYFVVRAFEKAGMAAIMIEDQVWPKHCGHMAGKAVIAAEEMVQKIKAAVDARQDAHFVIKARTDAAAPLGVDEAIRRLNMYAEAGADCLFADALLTREDISKVAKSVPKPLSVNMGLGIRSRPTTPLIAPNDLQTMGVAQVSYPRLLTTAALKGMMNAMQVFKSELVEKNNVVYRPDLLVSFQELNDLMGLAVLEELERRYTGS
;
A
#
# COMPACT_ATOMS: atom_id res chain seq x y z
N MET A 1 -3.98 -26.03 2.85
CA MET A 1 -3.01 -24.92 2.97
C MET A 1 -3.68 -23.81 3.77
N ALA A 2 -2.90 -23.03 4.55
CA ALA A 2 -3.43 -21.84 5.21
C ALA A 2 -3.89 -20.80 4.16
N SER A 3 -4.93 -20.03 4.47
CA SER A 3 -5.37 -18.96 3.59
C SER A 3 -4.32 -17.82 3.51
N LYS A 4 -4.41 -16.98 2.47
CA LYS A 4 -3.55 -15.78 2.34
C LYS A 4 -3.70 -14.87 3.56
N GLY A 5 -4.93 -14.70 4.07
CA GLY A 5 -5.21 -13.93 5.28
C GLY A 5 -4.54 -14.51 6.51
N ALA A 6 -4.66 -15.83 6.74
CA ALA A 6 -4.03 -16.51 7.86
C ALA A 6 -2.50 -16.39 7.83
N THR A 7 -1.90 -16.55 6.64
CA THR A 7 -0.45 -16.41 6.48
C THR A 7 0.02 -14.97 6.77
N LEU A 8 -0.68 -13.96 6.23
CA LEU A 8 -0.35 -12.57 6.50
C LEU A 8 -0.53 -12.22 7.99
N LYS A 9 -1.64 -12.66 8.60
CA LYS A 9 -1.90 -12.44 10.03
C LYS A 9 -0.82 -13.03 10.93
N ALA A 10 -0.31 -14.20 10.58
CA ALA A 10 0.82 -14.81 11.29
C ALA A 10 2.10 -13.97 11.15
N LEU A 11 2.39 -13.43 9.96
CA LEU A 11 3.54 -12.55 9.74
C LEU A 11 3.44 -11.24 10.52
N ILE A 12 2.27 -10.62 10.56
CA ILE A 12 2.03 -9.36 11.30
C ILE A 12 2.19 -9.57 12.82
N ASN A 13 1.86 -10.76 13.33
CA ASN A 13 1.97 -11.09 14.75
C ASN A 13 3.30 -11.78 15.11
N ALA A 14 4.22 -11.92 14.16
CA ALA A 14 5.55 -12.47 14.44
C ALA A 14 6.39 -11.48 15.27
N PRO A 15 7.41 -11.97 16.00
CA PRO A 15 8.31 -11.08 16.75
C PRO A 15 9.12 -10.14 15.86
N GLU A 16 9.40 -10.55 14.61
CA GLU A 16 10.15 -9.76 13.64
C GLU A 16 9.22 -8.78 12.91
N ILE A 17 9.66 -7.53 12.77
CA ILE A 17 8.90 -6.51 12.05
C ILE A 17 8.69 -6.91 10.58
N LEU A 18 7.44 -6.85 10.13
CA LEU A 18 7.09 -7.15 8.75
C LEU A 18 7.38 -5.94 7.84
N ILE A 19 8.34 -6.09 6.93
CA ILE A 19 8.65 -5.07 5.93
C ILE A 19 7.76 -5.28 4.71
N THR A 20 7.05 -4.20 4.30
CA THR A 20 6.03 -4.25 3.25
C THR A 20 6.30 -3.16 2.21
N PRO A 21 6.97 -3.47 1.08
CA PRO A 21 7.14 -2.52 -0.02
C PRO A 21 5.79 -2.10 -0.61
N GLY A 22 5.73 -0.86 -1.11
CA GLY A 22 4.58 -0.36 -1.86
C GLY A 22 4.69 -0.70 -3.34
N ILE A 23 3.60 -1.20 -3.90
CA ILE A 23 3.45 -1.49 -5.34
C ILE A 23 2.27 -0.71 -5.92
N PHE A 24 2.24 -0.52 -7.23
CA PHE A 24 1.16 0.21 -7.90
C PHE A 24 0.81 -0.34 -9.29
N ASP A 25 1.70 -1.15 -9.87
CA ASP A 25 1.56 -1.77 -11.20
C ASP A 25 2.26 -3.14 -11.26
N GLY A 26 2.16 -3.81 -12.41
CA GLY A 26 2.78 -5.12 -12.63
C GLY A 26 4.31 -5.10 -12.55
N PHE A 27 4.96 -4.01 -12.97
CA PHE A 27 6.42 -3.89 -12.84
C PHE A 27 6.86 -3.88 -11.38
N SER A 28 6.24 -3.02 -10.58
CA SER A 28 6.55 -2.92 -9.16
C SER A 28 6.23 -4.20 -8.40
N ALA A 29 5.12 -4.89 -8.74
CA ALA A 29 4.73 -6.15 -8.10
C ALA A 29 5.76 -7.26 -8.35
N ARG A 30 6.13 -7.49 -9.62
CA ARG A 30 7.12 -8.51 -9.97
C ARG A 30 8.53 -8.19 -9.46
N LEU A 31 8.92 -6.92 -9.39
CA LEU A 31 10.20 -6.52 -8.79
C LEU A 31 10.25 -6.83 -7.29
N VAL A 32 9.17 -6.55 -6.56
CA VAL A 32 9.07 -6.84 -5.12
C VAL A 32 9.12 -8.35 -4.88
N GLU A 33 8.39 -9.13 -5.67
CA GLU A 33 8.40 -10.59 -5.60
C GLU A 33 9.79 -11.17 -5.89
N ARG A 34 10.43 -10.71 -6.99
CA ARG A 34 11.79 -11.13 -7.39
C ARG A 34 12.86 -10.73 -6.36
N ALA A 35 12.63 -9.66 -5.60
CA ALA A 35 13.49 -9.25 -4.49
C ALA A 35 13.30 -10.12 -3.22
N GLY A 36 12.40 -11.11 -3.24
CA GLY A 36 12.20 -12.07 -2.16
C GLY A 36 11.26 -11.61 -1.05
N PHE A 37 10.54 -10.50 -1.23
CA PHE A 37 9.50 -10.11 -0.27
C PHE A 37 8.30 -11.05 -0.36
N ARG A 38 7.63 -11.27 0.77
CA ARG A 38 6.45 -12.14 0.87
C ARG A 38 5.14 -11.37 0.79
N THR A 39 5.17 -10.07 1.03
CA THR A 39 3.99 -9.20 1.07
C THR A 39 4.28 -7.86 0.43
N ALA A 40 3.24 -7.22 -0.08
CA ALA A 40 3.28 -5.86 -0.59
C ALA A 40 1.99 -5.10 -0.26
N SER A 41 2.09 -3.78 -0.10
CA SER A 41 0.93 -2.89 0.00
C SER A 41 0.65 -2.27 -1.37
N ILE A 42 -0.60 -2.36 -1.84
CA ILE A 42 -1.02 -1.63 -3.03
C ILE A 42 -1.18 -0.17 -2.62
N SER A 43 -0.36 0.70 -3.21
CA SER A 43 -0.38 2.14 -2.89
C SER A 43 -1.54 2.83 -3.60
N GLY A 44 -2.55 3.32 -2.85
CA GLY A 44 -3.65 4.11 -3.41
C GLY A 44 -3.13 5.34 -4.16
N ALA A 45 -2.22 6.09 -3.55
CA ALA A 45 -1.57 7.24 -4.18
C ALA A 45 -0.80 6.86 -5.45
N GLY A 46 0.02 5.80 -5.38
CA GLY A 46 0.77 5.32 -6.54
C GLY A 46 -0.14 4.90 -7.69
N THR A 47 -1.23 4.22 -7.39
CA THR A 47 -2.24 3.79 -8.37
C THR A 47 -2.95 4.99 -8.99
N SER A 48 -3.44 5.94 -8.18
CA SER A 48 -4.10 7.17 -8.65
C SER A 48 -3.18 7.98 -9.59
N GLU A 49 -1.96 8.23 -9.16
CA GLU A 49 -1.00 9.04 -9.93
C GLU A 49 -0.56 8.37 -11.22
N SER A 50 -0.29 7.07 -11.21
CA SER A 50 0.22 6.35 -12.40
C SER A 50 -0.88 6.03 -13.42
N ARG A 51 -2.11 5.76 -12.97
CA ARG A 51 -3.22 5.35 -13.85
C ARG A 51 -4.08 6.50 -14.31
N LEU A 52 -4.38 7.45 -13.41
CA LEU A 52 -5.25 8.58 -13.73
C LEU A 52 -4.47 9.84 -14.14
N GLY A 53 -3.17 9.92 -13.84
CA GLY A 53 -2.34 11.08 -14.10
C GLY A 53 -2.64 12.27 -13.18
N TRP A 54 -3.36 12.05 -12.08
CA TRP A 54 -3.74 13.08 -11.12
C TRP A 54 -3.22 12.78 -9.72
N ALA A 55 -2.91 13.84 -8.98
CA ALA A 55 -2.52 13.72 -7.58
C ALA A 55 -3.60 13.01 -6.76
N ASP A 56 -3.18 12.30 -5.72
CA ASP A 56 -4.06 11.53 -4.84
C ASP A 56 -4.96 12.43 -3.98
N ARG A 57 -6.14 12.72 -4.51
CA ARG A 57 -7.16 13.61 -3.93
C ARG A 57 -8.55 12.99 -3.92
N GLY A 58 -8.65 11.67 -3.76
CA GLY A 58 -9.93 10.96 -3.75
C GLY A 58 -10.64 10.95 -5.11
N ILE A 59 -9.89 11.04 -6.22
CA ILE A 59 -10.45 10.99 -7.58
C ILE A 59 -10.65 9.54 -8.05
N MET A 60 -9.77 8.63 -7.60
CA MET A 60 -9.86 7.22 -7.96
C MET A 60 -11.10 6.58 -7.33
N GLY A 61 -11.92 5.98 -8.18
CA GLY A 61 -13.12 5.27 -7.76
C GLY A 61 -12.85 3.84 -7.29
N PHE A 62 -13.87 3.24 -6.67
CA PHE A 62 -13.82 1.85 -6.19
C PHE A 62 -13.46 0.84 -7.29
N GLU A 63 -14.13 0.90 -8.44
CA GLU A 63 -13.92 -0.06 -9.53
C GLU A 63 -12.52 0.04 -10.13
N GLU A 64 -11.97 1.22 -10.26
CA GLU A 64 -10.62 1.45 -10.77
C GLU A 64 -9.57 0.83 -9.84
N ASN A 65 -9.72 1.03 -8.53
CA ASN A 65 -8.84 0.47 -7.52
C ASN A 65 -8.96 -1.06 -7.45
N LEU A 66 -10.19 -1.58 -7.42
CA LEU A 66 -10.46 -3.02 -7.41
C LEU A 66 -9.91 -3.72 -8.66
N ALA A 67 -10.08 -3.11 -9.84
CA ALA A 67 -9.54 -3.66 -11.09
C ALA A 67 -8.01 -3.74 -11.04
N ASN A 68 -7.33 -2.72 -10.50
CA ASN A 68 -5.88 -2.77 -10.30
C ASN A 68 -5.48 -3.88 -9.33
N ALA A 69 -6.13 -3.95 -8.17
CA ALA A 69 -5.85 -4.97 -7.15
C ALA A 69 -5.99 -6.39 -7.71
N ARG A 70 -7.04 -6.65 -8.50
CA ARG A 70 -7.26 -7.94 -9.17
C ARG A 70 -6.12 -8.29 -10.12
N ARG A 71 -5.67 -7.35 -10.96
CA ARG A 71 -4.56 -7.59 -11.89
C ARG A 71 -3.25 -7.88 -11.19
N LEU A 72 -3.01 -7.20 -10.07
CA LEU A 72 -1.82 -7.46 -9.26
C LEU A 72 -1.87 -8.84 -8.60
N ALA A 73 -3.04 -9.28 -8.12
CA ALA A 73 -3.22 -10.62 -7.57
C ALA A 73 -3.09 -11.75 -8.60
N GLU A 74 -3.36 -11.45 -9.88
CA GLU A 74 -3.20 -12.39 -11.00
C GLU A 74 -1.74 -12.56 -11.44
N CYS A 75 -0.89 -11.55 -11.22
CA CYS A 75 0.48 -11.56 -11.75
C CYS A 75 1.57 -11.86 -10.72
N THR A 76 1.23 -12.02 -9.42
CA THR A 76 2.18 -12.38 -8.35
C THR A 76 1.55 -13.28 -7.30
N ASP A 77 2.40 -13.99 -6.55
CA ASP A 77 2.00 -14.78 -5.37
C ASP A 77 2.16 -14.03 -4.04
N LEU A 78 2.45 -12.73 -4.10
CA LEU A 78 2.58 -11.89 -2.91
C LEU A 78 1.30 -11.87 -2.08
N LEU A 79 1.45 -11.80 -0.77
CA LEU A 79 0.35 -11.51 0.16
C LEU A 79 0.01 -10.01 0.05
N LEU A 80 -0.97 -9.69 -0.80
CA LEU A 80 -1.31 -8.31 -1.13
C LEU A 80 -2.23 -7.68 -0.08
N GLN A 81 -1.92 -6.44 0.29
CA GLN A 81 -2.68 -5.61 1.22
C GLN A 81 -3.24 -4.41 0.43
N ALA A 82 -4.55 -4.35 0.25
CA ALA A 82 -5.19 -3.26 -0.49
C ALA A 82 -5.32 -1.99 0.36
N ASP A 83 -5.06 -0.83 -0.24
CA ASP A 83 -5.51 0.47 0.26
C ASP A 83 -6.90 0.73 -0.34
N ALA A 84 -7.93 0.81 0.49
CA ALA A 84 -9.32 1.06 0.08
C ALA A 84 -9.81 2.45 0.48
N ASP A 85 -8.90 3.40 0.64
CA ASP A 85 -9.21 4.78 1.00
C ASP A 85 -10.17 4.83 2.23
N THR A 86 -11.27 5.56 2.13
CA THR A 86 -12.29 5.64 3.21
C THR A 86 -13.34 4.53 3.17
N GLY A 87 -13.19 3.54 2.27
CA GLY A 87 -14.18 2.49 2.03
C GLY A 87 -15.29 2.89 1.06
N TYR A 88 -15.11 3.98 0.29
CA TYR A 88 -15.98 4.44 -0.80
C TYR A 88 -17.44 4.70 -0.40
N GLY A 89 -17.66 5.13 0.84
CA GLY A 89 -18.99 5.47 1.36
C GLY A 89 -19.13 5.20 2.86
N ASN A 90 -20.33 4.86 3.28
CA ASN A 90 -20.64 4.54 4.68
C ASN A 90 -20.39 3.04 5.00
N ALA A 91 -20.81 2.57 6.16
CA ALA A 91 -20.63 1.18 6.60
C ALA A 91 -21.26 0.15 5.64
N LEU A 92 -22.39 0.46 5.00
CA LEU A 92 -23.00 -0.40 3.99
C LEU A 92 -22.10 -0.59 2.76
N ASN A 93 -21.48 0.50 2.27
CA ASN A 93 -20.54 0.42 1.15
C ASN A 93 -19.32 -0.43 1.54
N VAL A 94 -18.77 -0.20 2.74
CA VAL A 94 -17.61 -0.95 3.26
C VAL A 94 -17.87 -2.45 3.25
N TYR A 95 -19.07 -2.90 3.62
CA TYR A 95 -19.43 -4.32 3.60
C TYR A 95 -19.20 -4.95 2.22
N PHE A 96 -19.63 -4.30 1.14
CA PHE A 96 -19.45 -4.82 -0.23
C PHE A 96 -18.02 -4.62 -0.74
N VAL A 97 -17.37 -3.54 -0.38
CA VAL A 97 -15.96 -3.24 -0.72
C VAL A 97 -15.05 -4.34 -0.19
N VAL A 98 -15.18 -4.72 1.08
CA VAL A 98 -14.38 -5.80 1.70
C VAL A 98 -14.57 -7.12 0.94
N ARG A 99 -15.80 -7.52 0.67
CA ARG A 99 -16.10 -8.75 -0.09
C ARG A 99 -15.48 -8.75 -1.48
N ALA A 100 -15.47 -7.60 -2.16
CA ALA A 100 -14.90 -7.48 -3.48
C ALA A 100 -13.38 -7.60 -3.48
N PHE A 101 -12.69 -6.93 -2.57
CA PHE A 101 -11.23 -7.03 -2.44
C PHE A 101 -10.78 -8.42 -1.98
N GLU A 102 -11.50 -9.05 -1.05
CA GLU A 102 -11.22 -10.44 -0.65
C GLU A 102 -11.33 -11.40 -1.84
N LYS A 103 -12.42 -11.31 -2.62
CA LYS A 103 -12.62 -12.10 -3.85
C LYS A 103 -11.56 -11.79 -4.92
N ALA A 104 -11.03 -10.59 -4.96
CA ALA A 104 -9.93 -10.22 -5.85
C ALA A 104 -8.58 -10.83 -5.44
N GLY A 105 -8.53 -11.59 -4.33
CA GLY A 105 -7.33 -12.32 -3.89
C GLY A 105 -6.42 -11.55 -2.95
N MET A 106 -6.92 -10.48 -2.34
CA MET A 106 -6.18 -9.74 -1.29
C MET A 106 -6.08 -10.59 -0.02
N ALA A 107 -5.03 -10.34 0.77
CA ALA A 107 -4.83 -10.90 2.11
C ALA A 107 -5.28 -9.93 3.21
N ALA A 108 -5.35 -8.64 2.89
CA ALA A 108 -5.77 -7.58 3.79
C ALA A 108 -6.41 -6.42 3.03
N ILE A 109 -7.19 -5.65 3.77
CA ILE A 109 -7.71 -4.35 3.33
C ILE A 109 -7.43 -3.30 4.40
N MET A 110 -7.04 -2.09 3.99
CA MET A 110 -6.90 -0.92 4.85
C MET A 110 -8.01 0.08 4.54
N ILE A 111 -8.65 0.60 5.60
CA ILE A 111 -9.71 1.61 5.51
C ILE A 111 -9.35 2.74 6.48
N GLU A 112 -9.48 3.99 6.04
CA GLU A 112 -9.14 5.18 6.81
C GLU A 112 -10.36 6.02 7.19
N ASP A 113 -10.20 6.81 8.27
CA ASP A 113 -11.26 7.66 8.82
C ASP A 113 -11.29 9.10 8.27
N GLN A 114 -10.66 9.35 7.11
CA GLN A 114 -10.75 10.68 6.49
C GLN A 114 -12.17 10.99 5.99
N VAL A 115 -12.49 12.29 5.95
CA VAL A 115 -13.67 12.80 5.24
C VAL A 115 -13.41 12.69 3.73
N TRP A 116 -14.40 12.22 2.97
CA TRP A 116 -14.32 12.16 1.51
C TRP A 116 -14.69 13.51 0.87
N PRO A 117 -13.99 13.97 -0.18
CA PRO A 117 -12.83 13.33 -0.82
C PRO A 117 -11.56 13.44 0.02
N LYS A 118 -10.89 12.32 0.20
CA LYS A 118 -9.70 12.20 1.03
C LYS A 118 -8.48 12.92 0.42
N HIS A 119 -7.48 13.20 1.24
CA HIS A 119 -6.17 13.67 0.81
C HIS A 119 -5.12 12.60 1.07
N CYS A 120 -4.08 12.53 0.22
CA CYS A 120 -2.91 11.70 0.52
C CYS A 120 -2.43 11.99 1.95
N GLY A 121 -2.15 10.94 2.72
CA GLY A 121 -1.73 11.04 4.12
C GLY A 121 -0.60 12.04 4.37
N HIS A 122 0.16 12.27 3.35
CA HIS A 122 1.22 13.25 3.34
C HIS A 122 0.78 14.68 2.99
N MET A 123 -0.45 15.00 2.74
CA MET A 123 -0.95 16.36 2.45
C MET A 123 -1.51 17.02 3.72
N ALA A 124 -1.46 18.35 3.76
CA ALA A 124 -2.12 19.14 4.78
C ALA A 124 -3.64 19.25 4.52
N GLY A 125 -4.40 19.72 5.54
CA GLY A 125 -5.82 19.98 5.41
C GLY A 125 -6.71 18.74 5.47
N LYS A 126 -6.22 17.64 6.05
CA LYS A 126 -7.03 16.45 6.33
C LYS A 126 -8.10 16.75 7.38
N ALA A 127 -9.27 16.18 7.19
CA ALA A 127 -10.35 16.12 8.17
C ALA A 127 -10.77 14.65 8.37
N VAL A 128 -11.22 14.33 9.57
CA VAL A 128 -11.65 12.97 9.91
C VAL A 128 -13.13 12.94 10.27
N ILE A 129 -13.81 11.85 9.95
CA ILE A 129 -15.19 11.59 10.34
C ILE A 129 -15.30 11.33 11.86
N ALA A 130 -16.50 11.28 12.40
CA ALA A 130 -16.71 10.86 13.79
C ALA A 130 -16.13 9.46 14.04
N ALA A 131 -15.48 9.26 15.18
CA ALA A 131 -14.87 7.97 15.51
C ALA A 131 -15.90 6.83 15.54
N GLU A 132 -17.11 7.14 16.00
CA GLU A 132 -18.25 6.21 16.08
C GLU A 132 -18.72 5.77 14.69
N GLU A 133 -18.65 6.66 13.68
CA GLU A 133 -18.94 6.30 12.29
C GLU A 133 -17.90 5.33 11.75
N MET A 134 -16.60 5.59 11.99
CA MET A 134 -15.54 4.67 11.60
C MET A 134 -15.66 3.32 12.32
N VAL A 135 -16.05 3.28 13.58
CA VAL A 135 -16.36 2.04 14.32
C VAL A 135 -17.41 1.20 13.58
N GLN A 136 -18.48 1.82 13.04
CA GLN A 136 -19.47 1.08 12.26
C GLN A 136 -18.89 0.56 10.94
N LYS A 137 -18.03 1.33 10.28
CA LYS A 137 -17.31 0.87 9.08
C LYS A 137 -16.43 -0.36 9.39
N ILE A 138 -15.68 -0.34 10.50
CA ILE A 138 -14.84 -1.48 10.90
C ILE A 138 -15.71 -2.71 11.26
N LYS A 139 -16.82 -2.55 11.99
CA LYS A 139 -17.74 -3.65 12.26
C LYS A 139 -18.28 -4.26 10.97
N ALA A 140 -18.73 -3.44 10.03
CA ALA A 140 -19.20 -3.89 8.71
C ALA A 140 -18.10 -4.63 7.93
N ALA A 141 -16.85 -4.16 8.02
CA ALA A 141 -15.70 -4.82 7.40
C ALA A 141 -15.43 -6.21 7.99
N VAL A 142 -15.50 -6.32 9.31
CA VAL A 142 -15.32 -7.59 10.03
C VAL A 142 -16.42 -8.59 9.69
N ASP A 143 -17.67 -8.14 9.63
CA ASP A 143 -18.83 -8.98 9.32
C ASP A 143 -18.84 -9.42 7.85
N ALA A 144 -18.28 -8.61 6.95
CA ALA A 144 -18.29 -8.86 5.52
C ALA A 144 -17.32 -9.95 5.06
N ARG A 145 -16.19 -10.12 5.77
CA ARG A 145 -15.14 -11.08 5.37
C ARG A 145 -15.65 -12.52 5.39
N GLN A 146 -15.25 -13.30 4.39
CA GLN A 146 -15.58 -14.72 4.29
C GLN A 146 -14.53 -15.61 4.94
N ASP A 147 -13.24 -15.26 4.76
CA ASP A 147 -12.14 -15.83 5.52
C ASP A 147 -12.01 -15.08 6.85
N ALA A 148 -12.23 -15.79 7.97
CA ALA A 148 -12.08 -15.22 9.32
C ALA A 148 -10.67 -14.63 9.60
N HIS A 149 -9.69 -14.99 8.77
CA HIS A 149 -8.32 -14.50 8.85
C HIS A 149 -8.01 -13.35 7.89
N PHE A 150 -8.94 -12.98 6.99
CA PHE A 150 -8.76 -11.80 6.14
C PHE A 150 -8.52 -10.58 7.02
N VAL A 151 -7.37 -9.90 6.83
CA VAL A 151 -6.90 -8.86 7.76
C VAL A 151 -7.62 -7.54 7.50
N ILE A 152 -8.34 -7.03 8.50
CA ILE A 152 -8.91 -5.70 8.50
C ILE A 152 -7.93 -4.75 9.19
N LYS A 153 -7.33 -3.83 8.43
CA LYS A 153 -6.43 -2.79 8.93
C LYS A 153 -7.19 -1.47 9.04
N ALA A 154 -7.32 -0.97 10.26
CA ALA A 154 -7.97 0.31 10.52
C ALA A 154 -6.92 1.42 10.61
N ARG A 155 -7.06 2.45 9.77
CA ARG A 155 -6.20 3.62 9.75
C ARG A 155 -6.91 4.83 10.33
N THR A 156 -6.19 5.61 11.13
CA THR A 156 -6.62 6.95 11.53
C THR A 156 -5.66 8.00 11.00
N ASP A 157 -6.23 9.07 10.49
CA ASP A 157 -5.53 10.29 10.09
C ASP A 157 -5.70 11.42 11.11
N ALA A 158 -6.23 11.11 12.32
CA ALA A 158 -6.53 12.07 13.36
C ALA A 158 -5.29 12.72 14.00
N ALA A 159 -4.11 12.11 13.91
CA ALA A 159 -2.91 12.61 14.56
C ALA A 159 -2.56 14.05 14.12
N ALA A 160 -2.70 14.35 12.83
CA ALA A 160 -2.39 15.67 12.29
C ALA A 160 -3.40 16.76 12.68
N PRO A 161 -4.74 16.59 12.51
CA PRO A 161 -5.74 17.60 12.87
C PRO A 161 -6.09 17.65 14.36
N LEU A 162 -6.01 16.54 15.09
CA LEU A 162 -6.56 16.41 16.46
C LEU A 162 -5.53 15.97 17.51
N GLY A 163 -4.32 15.63 17.08
CA GLY A 163 -3.23 15.21 17.97
C GLY A 163 -3.15 13.70 18.19
N VAL A 164 -2.00 13.29 18.72
CA VAL A 164 -1.63 11.86 18.90
C VAL A 164 -2.54 11.14 19.90
N ASP A 165 -2.98 11.82 20.97
CA ASP A 165 -3.85 11.21 21.97
C ASP A 165 -5.24 10.86 21.39
N GLU A 166 -5.78 11.69 20.51
CA GLU A 166 -7.01 11.36 19.79
C GLU A 166 -6.81 10.20 18.82
N ALA A 167 -5.67 10.15 18.13
CA ALA A 167 -5.34 9.00 17.28
C ALA A 167 -5.29 7.69 18.09
N ILE A 168 -4.67 7.70 19.28
CA ILE A 168 -4.64 6.55 20.20
C ILE A 168 -6.06 6.16 20.63
N ARG A 169 -6.89 7.13 21.04
CA ARG A 169 -8.29 6.87 21.45
C ARG A 169 -9.05 6.16 20.32
N ARG A 170 -8.96 6.66 19.11
CA ARG A 170 -9.62 6.10 17.92
C ARG A 170 -9.13 4.69 17.61
N LEU A 171 -7.81 4.47 17.60
CA LEU A 171 -7.25 3.14 17.33
C LEU A 171 -7.70 2.09 18.35
N ASN A 172 -7.84 2.46 19.63
CA ASN A 172 -8.41 1.55 20.64
C ASN A 172 -9.87 1.21 20.33
N MET A 173 -10.69 2.19 19.96
CA MET A 173 -12.08 1.94 19.54
C MET A 173 -12.15 1.03 18.30
N TYR A 174 -11.24 1.21 17.34
CA TYR A 174 -11.19 0.38 16.13
C TYR A 174 -10.72 -1.04 16.42
N ALA A 175 -9.81 -1.21 17.38
CA ALA A 175 -9.40 -2.53 17.88
C ALA A 175 -10.58 -3.26 18.56
N GLU A 176 -11.34 -2.57 19.39
CA GLU A 176 -12.57 -3.10 20.03
C GLU A 176 -13.65 -3.45 19.01
N ALA A 177 -13.74 -2.69 17.91
CA ALA A 177 -14.63 -2.99 16.79
C ALA A 177 -14.21 -4.21 15.96
N GLY A 178 -13.03 -4.77 16.21
CA GLY A 178 -12.54 -6.01 15.58
C GLY A 178 -11.45 -5.84 14.52
N ALA A 179 -10.83 -4.66 14.39
CA ALA A 179 -9.67 -4.50 13.53
C ALA A 179 -8.53 -5.44 13.96
N ASP A 180 -7.86 -6.05 12.99
CA ASP A 180 -6.75 -6.99 13.22
C ASP A 180 -5.40 -6.28 13.31
N CYS A 181 -5.24 -5.15 12.61
CA CYS A 181 -4.04 -4.33 12.55
C CYS A 181 -4.44 -2.86 12.57
N LEU A 182 -3.63 -2.02 13.20
CA LEU A 182 -3.88 -0.60 13.37
C LEU A 182 -2.83 0.22 12.64
N PHE A 183 -3.22 1.41 12.16
CA PHE A 183 -2.32 2.30 11.46
C PHE A 183 -2.62 3.75 11.86
N ALA A 184 -1.60 4.47 12.35
CA ALA A 184 -1.67 5.90 12.58
C ALA A 184 -0.82 6.63 11.54
N ASP A 185 -1.46 7.51 10.75
CA ASP A 185 -0.75 8.28 9.75
C ASP A 185 -0.18 9.58 10.35
N ALA A 186 0.92 10.08 9.72
CA ALA A 186 1.53 11.36 10.05
C ALA A 186 2.03 11.50 11.51
N LEU A 187 2.55 10.45 12.11
CA LEU A 187 3.30 10.53 13.36
C LEU A 187 4.65 11.21 13.09
N LEU A 188 4.90 12.37 13.70
CA LEU A 188 6.04 13.23 13.32
C LEU A 188 7.31 12.97 14.10
N THR A 189 7.25 12.26 15.22
CA THR A 189 8.41 12.00 16.09
C THR A 189 8.56 10.51 16.41
N ARG A 190 9.78 10.11 16.83
CA ARG A 190 10.03 8.75 17.35
C ARG A 190 9.24 8.49 18.63
N GLU A 191 9.08 9.51 19.43
CA GLU A 191 8.34 9.49 20.69
C GLU A 191 6.86 9.23 20.46
N ASP A 192 6.25 9.89 19.45
CA ASP A 192 4.86 9.67 19.07
C ASP A 192 4.63 8.23 18.57
N ILE A 193 5.52 7.72 17.72
CA ILE A 193 5.44 6.33 17.21
C ILE A 193 5.50 5.36 18.39
N SER A 194 6.48 5.54 19.30
CA SER A 194 6.64 4.68 20.48
C SER A 194 5.42 4.78 21.42
N LYS A 195 4.88 6.00 21.61
CA LYS A 195 3.69 6.23 22.44
C LYS A 195 2.49 5.49 21.87
N VAL A 196 2.21 5.62 20.58
CA VAL A 196 1.10 4.91 19.93
C VAL A 196 1.29 3.40 20.02
N ALA A 197 2.48 2.88 19.66
CA ALA A 197 2.75 1.45 19.67
C ALA A 197 2.52 0.79 21.04
N LYS A 198 2.85 1.49 22.13
CA LYS A 198 2.66 1.02 23.50
C LYS A 198 1.25 1.21 24.05
N SER A 199 0.42 2.02 23.39
CA SER A 199 -0.90 2.40 23.86
C SER A 199 -2.07 1.69 23.18
N VAL A 200 -1.76 0.83 22.17
CA VAL A 200 -2.77 0.11 21.41
C VAL A 200 -2.67 -1.40 21.60
N PRO A 201 -3.81 -2.15 21.62
CA PRO A 201 -3.82 -3.57 21.96
C PRO A 201 -3.58 -4.51 20.75
N LYS A 202 -3.46 -3.96 19.54
CA LYS A 202 -3.28 -4.72 18.30
C LYS A 202 -1.97 -4.29 17.60
N PRO A 203 -1.41 -5.14 16.71
CA PRO A 203 -0.22 -4.80 15.96
C PRO A 203 -0.33 -3.44 15.28
N LEU A 204 0.68 -2.58 15.49
CA LEU A 204 0.75 -1.26 14.85
C LEU A 204 1.55 -1.36 13.55
N SER A 205 0.98 -0.81 12.48
CA SER A 205 1.65 -0.55 11.20
C SER A 205 1.96 0.94 11.08
N VAL A 206 3.12 1.26 10.51
CA VAL A 206 3.50 2.64 10.15
C VAL A 206 4.01 2.68 8.72
N ASN A 207 4.04 3.87 8.11
CA ASN A 207 4.69 4.03 6.82
C ASN A 207 5.95 4.90 6.94
N MET A 208 6.93 4.62 6.08
CA MET A 208 8.14 5.42 5.92
C MET A 208 8.16 6.06 4.54
N GLY A 209 8.28 7.37 4.51
CA GLY A 209 8.19 8.17 3.30
C GLY A 209 9.48 8.20 2.49
N LEU A 210 10.08 7.05 2.15
CA LEU A 210 11.20 7.03 1.21
C LEU A 210 10.81 7.72 -0.10
N GLY A 211 11.66 8.61 -0.59
CA GLY A 211 11.41 9.44 -1.77
C GLY A 211 10.68 10.75 -1.47
N ILE A 212 10.16 10.96 -0.27
CA ILE A 212 9.59 12.25 0.13
C ILE A 212 10.70 13.13 0.69
N ARG A 213 10.95 14.25 0.03
CA ARG A 213 11.92 15.25 0.47
C ARG A 213 11.20 16.53 0.88
N SER A 214 11.78 17.27 1.79
CA SER A 214 11.42 18.69 2.05
C SER A 214 10.05 18.96 2.67
N ARG A 215 9.50 18.04 3.51
CA ARG A 215 8.29 18.35 4.26
C ARG A 215 8.22 17.63 5.60
N PRO A 216 7.48 18.20 6.58
CA PRO A 216 7.18 17.50 7.82
C PRO A 216 6.39 16.22 7.53
N THR A 217 6.97 15.09 7.82
CA THR A 217 6.35 13.77 7.71
C THR A 217 7.01 12.86 8.74
N THR A 218 6.50 11.66 8.88
CA THR A 218 7.12 10.63 9.72
C THR A 218 8.61 10.52 9.39
N PRO A 219 9.51 10.64 10.37
CA PRO A 219 10.95 10.56 10.13
C PRO A 219 11.33 9.19 9.59
N LEU A 220 12.37 9.11 8.77
CA LEU A 220 12.91 7.83 8.32
C LEU A 220 13.61 7.14 9.49
N ILE A 221 13.10 5.98 9.87
CA ILE A 221 13.60 5.17 10.97
C ILE A 221 13.89 3.77 10.42
N ALA A 222 15.01 3.20 10.82
CA ALA A 222 15.38 1.85 10.42
C ALA A 222 14.37 0.81 10.97
N PRO A 223 14.09 -0.28 10.24
CA PRO A 223 13.12 -1.29 10.67
C PRO A 223 13.42 -1.86 12.08
N ASN A 224 14.67 -2.15 12.40
CA ASN A 224 15.04 -2.66 13.73
C ASN A 224 14.72 -1.67 14.86
N ASP A 225 14.89 -0.37 14.61
CA ASP A 225 14.53 0.67 15.59
C ASP A 225 13.01 0.73 15.78
N LEU A 226 12.24 0.64 14.67
CA LEU A 226 10.78 0.57 14.73
C LEU A 226 10.31 -0.66 15.51
N GLN A 227 10.94 -1.81 15.29
CA GLN A 227 10.66 -3.03 16.05
C GLN A 227 10.87 -2.82 17.55
N THR A 228 11.97 -2.18 17.96
CA THR A 228 12.24 -1.89 19.38
C THR A 228 11.22 -0.93 19.99
N MET A 229 10.57 -0.10 19.17
CA MET A 229 9.47 0.77 19.61
C MET A 229 8.13 0.03 19.76
N GLY A 230 8.04 -1.23 19.29
CA GLY A 230 6.81 -2.04 19.33
C GLY A 230 5.99 -1.99 18.03
N VAL A 231 6.56 -1.49 16.92
CA VAL A 231 5.92 -1.51 15.61
C VAL A 231 6.01 -2.91 15.01
N ALA A 232 4.89 -3.45 14.57
CA ALA A 232 4.80 -4.80 14.01
C ALA A 232 4.98 -4.83 12.48
N GLN A 233 4.62 -3.74 11.80
CA GLN A 233 4.73 -3.66 10.34
C GLN A 233 5.19 -2.27 9.91
N VAL A 234 6.06 -2.21 8.90
CA VAL A 234 6.44 -0.97 8.24
C VAL A 234 6.23 -1.07 6.74
N SER A 235 5.57 -0.07 6.14
CA SER A 235 5.37 0.03 4.71
C SER A 235 6.14 1.19 4.08
N TYR A 236 6.49 1.03 2.80
CA TYR A 236 7.23 2.01 2.00
C TYR A 236 6.43 2.36 0.73
N PRO A 237 5.28 3.03 0.86
CA PRO A 237 4.29 3.16 -0.22
C PRO A 237 4.79 3.99 -1.42
N ARG A 238 5.76 4.87 -1.22
CA ARG A 238 6.24 5.80 -2.26
C ARG A 238 7.57 5.40 -2.91
N LEU A 239 8.25 4.38 -2.39
CA LEU A 239 9.59 3.99 -2.84
C LEU A 239 9.63 3.77 -4.36
N LEU A 240 8.86 2.83 -4.86
CA LEU A 240 8.90 2.43 -6.27
C LEU A 240 8.24 3.46 -7.18
N THR A 241 7.15 4.12 -6.75
CA THR A 241 6.50 5.18 -7.53
C THR A 241 7.46 6.34 -7.81
N THR A 242 8.15 6.81 -6.77
CA THR A 242 9.08 7.96 -6.94
C THR A 242 10.36 7.56 -7.68
N ALA A 243 10.83 6.33 -7.50
CA ALA A 243 11.97 5.79 -8.25
C ALA A 243 11.64 5.66 -9.74
N ALA A 244 10.48 5.08 -10.09
CA ALA A 244 10.02 4.95 -11.47
C ALA A 244 9.88 6.32 -12.15
N LEU A 245 9.22 7.27 -11.50
CA LEU A 245 9.07 8.63 -12.03
C LEU A 245 10.44 9.29 -12.25
N LYS A 246 11.39 9.16 -11.30
CA LYS A 246 12.73 9.73 -11.45
C LYS A 246 13.49 9.08 -12.61
N GLY A 247 13.38 7.76 -12.78
CA GLY A 247 13.96 7.03 -13.92
C GLY A 247 13.40 7.54 -15.25
N MET A 248 12.08 7.64 -15.37
CA MET A 248 11.42 8.18 -16.58
C MET A 248 11.84 9.63 -16.88
N MET A 249 11.92 10.49 -15.86
CA MET A 249 12.40 11.87 -16.04
C MET A 249 13.83 11.92 -16.58
N ASN A 250 14.73 11.09 -16.05
CA ASN A 250 16.13 11.02 -16.50
C ASN A 250 16.21 10.53 -17.97
N ALA A 251 15.47 9.49 -18.31
CA ALA A 251 15.41 8.96 -19.67
C ALA A 251 14.86 10.00 -20.65
N MET A 252 13.78 10.69 -20.32
CA MET A 252 13.20 11.76 -21.16
C MET A 252 14.14 12.94 -21.35
N GLN A 253 14.89 13.31 -20.31
CA GLN A 253 15.90 14.37 -20.43
C GLN A 253 16.99 14.00 -21.45
N VAL A 254 17.53 12.78 -21.36
CA VAL A 254 18.56 12.30 -22.31
C VAL A 254 17.99 12.15 -23.72
N PHE A 255 16.78 11.57 -23.85
CA PHE A 255 16.10 11.46 -25.14
C PHE A 255 15.97 12.81 -25.83
N LYS A 256 15.51 13.84 -25.12
CA LYS A 256 15.33 15.18 -25.66
C LYS A 256 16.69 15.81 -26.06
N SER A 257 17.66 15.83 -25.12
CA SER A 257 18.92 16.56 -25.33
C SER A 257 19.84 15.89 -26.33
N GLU A 258 19.91 14.57 -26.37
CA GLU A 258 20.84 13.86 -27.26
C GLU A 258 20.18 13.49 -28.60
N LEU A 259 19.05 12.80 -28.56
CA LEU A 259 18.42 12.27 -29.76
C LEU A 259 17.69 13.36 -30.56
N VAL A 260 16.87 14.20 -29.89
CA VAL A 260 16.03 15.19 -30.58
C VAL A 260 16.82 16.46 -30.93
N GLU A 261 17.53 17.06 -29.97
CA GLU A 261 18.19 18.36 -30.17
C GLU A 261 19.55 18.22 -30.90
N LYS A 262 20.35 17.20 -30.57
CA LYS A 262 21.69 16.99 -31.17
C LYS A 262 21.70 15.96 -32.28
N ASN A 263 20.58 15.27 -32.56
CA ASN A 263 20.52 14.16 -33.54
C ASN A 263 21.59 13.09 -33.27
N ASN A 264 21.87 12.79 -32.00
CA ASN A 264 22.90 11.86 -31.55
C ASN A 264 22.29 10.60 -30.94
N VAL A 265 22.59 9.43 -31.51
CA VAL A 265 22.13 8.15 -30.97
C VAL A 265 23.08 7.72 -29.86
N VAL A 266 22.55 7.62 -28.62
CA VAL A 266 23.33 7.21 -27.45
C VAL A 266 22.77 5.91 -26.87
N TYR A 267 23.67 4.97 -26.60
CA TYR A 267 23.31 3.75 -25.86
C TYR A 267 23.51 3.98 -24.35
N ARG A 268 22.42 3.85 -23.58
CA ARG A 268 22.38 4.20 -22.15
C ARG A 268 21.83 3.03 -21.31
N PRO A 269 22.63 1.95 -21.13
CA PRO A 269 22.23 0.80 -20.32
C PRO A 269 22.07 1.12 -18.83
N ASP A 270 22.58 2.26 -18.39
CA ASP A 270 22.36 2.81 -17.05
C ASP A 270 20.96 3.43 -16.84
N LEU A 271 20.24 3.69 -17.93
CA LEU A 271 18.87 4.25 -17.89
C LEU A 271 17.80 3.29 -18.37
N LEU A 272 18.15 2.34 -19.22
CA LEU A 272 17.21 1.46 -19.90
C LEU A 272 17.58 0.01 -19.68
N VAL A 273 16.62 -0.77 -19.20
CA VAL A 273 16.77 -2.23 -19.17
C VAL A 273 16.77 -2.80 -20.57
N SER A 274 17.47 -3.90 -20.79
CA SER A 274 17.42 -4.64 -22.06
C SER A 274 16.05 -5.27 -22.29
N PHE A 275 15.76 -5.61 -23.55
CA PHE A 275 14.54 -6.35 -23.91
C PHE A 275 14.48 -7.71 -23.21
N GLN A 276 15.61 -8.36 -23.03
CA GLN A 276 15.71 -9.64 -22.31
C GLN A 276 15.35 -9.46 -20.83
N GLU A 277 15.95 -8.49 -20.14
CA GLU A 277 15.64 -8.23 -18.72
C GLU A 277 14.17 -7.89 -18.50
N LEU A 278 13.58 -7.13 -19.43
CA LEU A 278 12.14 -6.83 -19.39
C LEU A 278 11.31 -8.11 -19.50
N ASN A 279 11.58 -8.93 -20.52
CA ASN A 279 10.83 -10.18 -20.78
C ASN A 279 11.00 -11.20 -19.64
N ASP A 280 12.20 -11.32 -19.10
CA ASP A 280 12.48 -12.19 -17.96
C ASP A 280 11.67 -11.75 -16.72
N LEU A 281 11.58 -10.44 -16.46
CA LEU A 281 10.77 -9.93 -15.37
C LEU A 281 9.28 -10.16 -15.63
N MET A 282 8.83 -10.01 -16.87
CA MET A 282 7.40 -10.16 -17.24
C MET A 282 6.97 -11.61 -17.42
N GLY A 283 7.87 -12.59 -17.27
CA GLY A 283 7.53 -14.00 -17.28
C GLY A 283 7.28 -14.57 -18.68
N LEU A 284 7.98 -14.05 -19.70
CA LEU A 284 7.84 -14.54 -21.08
C LEU A 284 8.01 -16.06 -21.18
N ALA A 285 8.99 -16.63 -20.48
CA ALA A 285 9.23 -18.09 -20.51
C ALA A 285 8.02 -18.92 -20.04
N VAL A 286 7.23 -18.39 -19.10
CA VAL A 286 5.99 -19.06 -18.65
C VAL A 286 4.95 -19.03 -19.76
N LEU A 287 4.83 -17.92 -20.48
CA LEU A 287 3.88 -17.77 -21.57
C LEU A 287 4.24 -18.68 -22.75
N GLU A 288 5.52 -18.75 -23.11
CA GLU A 288 6.04 -19.64 -24.16
C GLU A 288 5.83 -21.12 -23.80
N GLU A 289 6.00 -21.51 -22.53
CA GLU A 289 5.71 -22.87 -22.09
C GLU A 289 4.23 -23.20 -22.19
N LEU A 290 3.34 -22.28 -21.81
CA LEU A 290 1.90 -22.45 -21.93
C LEU A 290 1.48 -22.53 -23.41
N GLU A 291 2.04 -21.68 -24.27
CA GLU A 291 1.78 -21.70 -25.70
C GLU A 291 2.20 -23.05 -26.30
N ARG A 292 3.44 -23.51 -26.08
CA ARG A 292 3.94 -24.82 -26.53
C ARG A 292 3.05 -25.97 -26.06
N ARG A 293 2.59 -25.92 -24.81
CA ARG A 293 1.72 -26.95 -24.23
C ARG A 293 0.35 -27.04 -24.90
N TYR A 294 -0.24 -25.90 -25.29
CA TYR A 294 -1.64 -25.86 -25.72
C TYR A 294 -1.83 -25.61 -27.21
N THR A 295 -0.86 -25.07 -27.91
CA THR A 295 -0.96 -24.80 -29.36
C THR A 295 -0.17 -25.78 -30.21
N GLY A 296 0.73 -26.57 -29.62
CA GLY A 296 1.54 -27.56 -30.34
C GLY A 296 2.61 -26.95 -31.25
N SER A 297 2.92 -25.67 -31.06
CA SER A 297 3.96 -24.93 -31.80
C SER A 297 5.28 -24.91 -31.07
#